data_3ef2f995b3cd8c51d16f5c55c3b2a822
#
_entry.id   3ef2f995b3cd8c51d16f5c55c3b2a822
#
_cell.length_a   1.000
_cell.length_b   1.000
_cell.length_c   1.000
_cell.angle_alpha   90.00
_cell.angle_beta   90.00
_cell.angle_gamma   90.00
#
_symmetry.space_group_name_H-M   'P 1'
#
loop_
_entity.id
_entity.type
_entity.pdbx_description
1 polymer ?
#
loop_
_entity_poly.entity_id
_entity_poly.type
_entity_poly.pdbx_seq_one_letter_code
_entity_poly.pdbx_strand_id
1 'polypeptide(L)'
;MRENVEKYIELIIGSILLSLGIYLFVTPNGINFGGAIGIAQIIEYFIVKMIPSLGHMNLVGIINFMINIPLFIMGFKIMNKEFCIKTVISLVVQTITLSILPKQSFVIMPDMLSNCIFGALMCGIGVGLALQSSGCCGGMDIAGVCLSKTKPGFSVGKLSIIINSILFTICAFIFDLQTSLYSIIFVAILYFISDRIHYQNINMTVLIFTKKENMKNVIMERTGRGVTYWMGKGAYTDTEQYILFCAVNKYEIRNFKKIVNEIDPKAFVTISEDQEIDGGFEKRL
;
A
#
# COMPACT_ATOMS: atom_id res chain seq x y z
N MET A 1 2.19 -16.39 16.32
CA MET A 1 3.30 -16.96 15.52
C MET A 1 2.86 -17.25 14.09
N ARG A 2 1.72 -17.92 13.85
CA ARG A 2 1.19 -18.23 12.52
C ARG A 2 0.87 -16.96 11.68
N GLU A 3 0.24 -15.97 12.29
CA GLU A 3 -0.11 -14.70 11.64
C GLU A 3 1.12 -13.90 11.17
N ASN A 4 2.20 -13.90 11.94
CA ASN A 4 3.46 -13.26 11.54
C ASN A 4 4.10 -13.95 10.33
N VAL A 5 4.03 -15.29 10.25
CA VAL A 5 4.57 -16.03 9.11
C VAL A 5 3.77 -15.73 7.84
N GLU A 6 2.45 -15.66 7.94
CA GLU A 6 1.57 -15.29 6.81
C GLU A 6 1.93 -13.90 6.27
N LYS A 7 2.15 -12.90 7.12
CA LYS A 7 2.59 -11.55 6.72
C LYS A 7 3.94 -11.54 5.99
N TYR A 8 4.91 -12.35 6.43
CA TYR A 8 6.19 -12.45 5.71
C TYR A 8 6.05 -13.14 4.34
N ILE A 9 5.19 -14.14 4.23
CA ILE A 9 4.89 -14.80 2.95
C ILE A 9 4.22 -13.82 1.99
N GLU A 10 3.22 -13.06 2.45
CA GLU A 10 2.56 -12.02 1.65
C GLU A 10 3.56 -10.96 1.16
N LEU A 11 4.47 -10.51 2.02
CA LEU A 11 5.52 -9.56 1.67
C LEU A 11 6.44 -10.09 0.57
N ILE A 12 6.91 -11.33 0.70
CA ILE A 12 7.80 -11.95 -0.28
C ILE A 12 7.10 -12.14 -1.61
N ILE A 13 5.87 -12.66 -1.60
CA ILE A 13 5.05 -12.83 -2.81
C ILE A 13 4.80 -11.46 -3.46
N GLY A 14 4.42 -10.46 -2.69
CA GLY A 14 4.20 -9.10 -3.19
C GLY A 14 5.45 -8.51 -3.83
N SER A 15 6.61 -8.69 -3.21
CA SER A 15 7.90 -8.21 -3.74
C SER A 15 8.31 -8.91 -5.03
N ILE A 16 8.06 -10.22 -5.14
CA ILE A 16 8.31 -10.99 -6.37
C ILE A 16 7.36 -10.54 -7.48
N LEU A 17 6.05 -10.40 -7.19
CA LEU A 17 5.06 -9.95 -8.17
C LEU A 17 5.39 -8.55 -8.70
N LEU A 18 5.78 -7.64 -7.82
CA LEU A 18 6.25 -6.31 -8.22
C LEU A 18 7.43 -6.39 -9.17
N SER A 19 8.46 -7.16 -8.81
CA SER A 19 9.66 -7.31 -9.61
C SER A 19 9.39 -7.96 -10.98
N LEU A 20 8.52 -8.97 -11.01
CA LEU A 20 8.09 -9.60 -12.26
C LEU A 20 7.26 -8.65 -13.12
N GLY A 21 6.39 -7.84 -12.54
CA GLY A 21 5.64 -6.81 -13.26
C GLY A 21 6.56 -5.77 -13.91
N ILE A 22 7.57 -5.32 -13.18
CA ILE A 22 8.61 -4.42 -13.71
C ILE A 22 9.37 -5.10 -14.86
N TYR A 23 9.81 -6.32 -14.64
CA TYR A 23 10.58 -7.08 -15.61
C TYR A 23 9.82 -7.35 -16.90
N LEU A 24 8.58 -7.84 -16.79
CA LEU A 24 7.80 -8.33 -17.94
C LEU A 24 7.13 -7.18 -18.73
N PHE A 25 6.65 -6.14 -18.07
CA PHE A 25 5.79 -5.14 -18.70
C PHE A 25 6.38 -3.73 -18.69
N VAL A 26 7.11 -3.35 -17.65
CA VAL A 26 7.58 -1.97 -17.47
C VAL A 26 8.88 -1.74 -18.24
N THR A 27 9.90 -2.54 -17.94
CA THR A 27 11.25 -2.39 -18.53
C THR A 27 11.25 -2.52 -20.05
N PRO A 28 10.61 -3.56 -20.69
CA PRO A 28 10.67 -3.73 -22.13
C PRO A 28 9.96 -2.62 -22.91
N ASN A 29 8.99 -1.96 -22.28
CA ASN A 29 8.21 -0.88 -22.90
C ASN A 29 8.75 0.53 -22.58
N GLY A 30 9.85 0.64 -21.83
CA GLY A 30 10.38 1.93 -21.41
C GLY A 30 9.48 2.72 -20.45
N ILE A 31 8.42 2.10 -19.92
CA ILE A 31 7.50 2.73 -18.97
C ILE A 31 8.28 3.10 -17.70
N ASN A 32 8.14 4.33 -17.21
CA ASN A 32 8.74 4.72 -15.96
C ASN A 32 7.80 4.38 -14.79
N PHE A 33 8.33 3.65 -13.82
CA PHE A 33 7.58 3.22 -12.63
C PHE A 33 7.20 4.38 -11.69
N GLY A 34 7.94 5.49 -11.77
CA GLY A 34 7.84 6.57 -10.79
C GLY A 34 8.61 6.31 -9.49
N GLY A 35 8.59 7.28 -8.59
CA GLY A 35 9.25 7.18 -7.29
C GLY A 35 10.73 6.82 -7.37
N ALA A 36 11.23 6.07 -6.36
CA ALA A 36 12.64 5.67 -6.31
C ALA A 36 13.02 4.68 -7.42
N ILE A 37 12.11 3.77 -7.80
CA ILE A 37 12.34 2.84 -8.92
C ILE A 37 12.43 3.63 -10.23
N GLY A 38 11.59 4.64 -10.43
CA GLY A 38 11.65 5.51 -11.61
C GLY A 38 12.96 6.31 -11.68
N ILE A 39 13.45 6.79 -10.55
CA ILE A 39 14.79 7.41 -10.47
C ILE A 39 15.87 6.39 -10.85
N ALA A 40 15.78 5.16 -10.33
CA ALA A 40 16.72 4.09 -10.63
C ALA A 40 16.75 3.74 -12.13
N GLN A 41 15.58 3.72 -12.80
CA GLN A 41 15.48 3.50 -14.25
C GLN A 41 16.18 4.61 -15.06
N ILE A 42 16.00 5.87 -14.67
CA ILE A 42 16.68 7.00 -15.33
C ILE A 42 18.19 6.90 -15.13
N ILE A 43 18.65 6.58 -13.92
CA ILE A 43 20.08 6.40 -13.63
C ILE A 43 20.64 5.23 -14.43
N GLU A 44 19.95 4.09 -14.49
CA GLU A 44 20.34 2.95 -15.31
C GLU A 44 20.50 3.35 -16.78
N TYR A 45 19.54 4.09 -17.33
CA TYR A 45 19.60 4.58 -18.71
C TYR A 45 20.89 5.36 -18.97
N PHE A 46 21.27 6.28 -18.09
CA PHE A 46 22.51 7.04 -18.25
C PHE A 46 23.77 6.17 -18.08
N ILE A 47 23.76 5.25 -17.10
CA ILE A 47 24.89 4.32 -16.89
C ILE A 47 25.12 3.45 -18.15
N VAL A 48 24.07 2.86 -18.69
CA VAL A 48 24.16 2.01 -19.90
C VAL A 48 24.58 2.83 -21.12
N LYS A 49 24.14 4.09 -21.22
CA LYS A 49 24.57 5.00 -22.28
C LYS A 49 26.07 5.33 -22.19
N MET A 50 26.60 5.46 -20.98
CA MET A 50 28.04 5.69 -20.76
C MET A 50 28.87 4.42 -20.84
N ILE A 51 28.33 3.29 -20.41
CA ILE A 51 29.02 1.98 -20.34
C ILE A 51 28.13 0.93 -21.01
N PRO A 52 28.17 0.83 -22.37
CA PRO A 52 27.28 -0.09 -23.11
C PRO A 52 27.45 -1.58 -22.75
N SER A 53 28.62 -1.95 -22.22
CA SER A 53 28.89 -3.32 -21.75
C SER A 53 27.97 -3.77 -20.60
N LEU A 54 27.36 -2.85 -19.86
CA LEU A 54 26.41 -3.15 -18.79
C LEU A 54 24.95 -3.30 -19.28
N GLY A 55 24.71 -3.06 -20.57
CA GLY A 55 23.35 -3.06 -21.15
C GLY A 55 22.62 -4.42 -21.12
N HIS A 56 23.33 -5.52 -20.88
CA HIS A 56 22.74 -6.85 -20.71
C HIS A 56 22.27 -7.14 -19.28
N MET A 57 22.68 -6.31 -18.30
CA MET A 57 22.32 -6.47 -16.90
C MET A 57 21.11 -5.58 -16.54
N ASN A 58 20.26 -6.06 -15.64
CA ASN A 58 19.21 -5.27 -15.06
C ASN A 58 19.73 -4.63 -13.78
N LEU A 59 20.10 -3.34 -13.84
CA LEU A 59 20.70 -2.62 -12.71
C LEU A 59 19.66 -1.91 -11.85
N VAL A 60 18.39 -1.83 -12.29
CA VAL A 60 17.32 -1.12 -11.58
C VAL A 60 17.21 -1.58 -10.13
N GLY A 61 17.24 -2.89 -9.88
CA GLY A 61 17.13 -3.43 -8.52
C GLY A 61 18.25 -2.96 -7.59
N ILE A 62 19.51 -3.02 -8.07
CA ILE A 62 20.70 -2.62 -7.30
C ILE A 62 20.67 -1.10 -7.04
N ILE A 63 20.37 -0.31 -8.06
CA ILE A 63 20.32 1.16 -7.95
C ILE A 63 19.18 1.57 -7.00
N ASN A 64 18.01 0.95 -7.13
CA ASN A 64 16.89 1.18 -6.22
C ASN A 64 17.25 0.85 -4.77
N PHE A 65 17.95 -0.26 -4.54
CA PHE A 65 18.44 -0.61 -3.20
C PHE A 65 19.38 0.47 -2.64
N MET A 66 20.33 0.96 -3.45
CA MET A 66 21.25 2.03 -3.05
C MET A 66 20.52 3.35 -2.72
N ILE A 67 19.52 3.74 -3.52
CA ILE A 67 18.71 4.94 -3.26
C ILE A 67 17.95 4.81 -1.93
N ASN A 68 17.54 3.59 -1.57
CA ASN A 68 16.81 3.35 -0.33
C ASN A 68 17.69 3.37 0.93
N ILE A 69 19.00 3.19 0.84
CA ILE A 69 19.89 3.22 2.01
C ILE A 69 19.76 4.54 2.81
N PRO A 70 19.92 5.74 2.22
CA PRO A 70 19.75 6.98 2.95
C PRO A 70 18.32 7.18 3.49
N LEU A 71 17.30 6.75 2.74
CA LEU A 71 15.91 6.81 3.20
C LEU A 71 15.69 5.92 4.43
N PHE A 72 16.33 4.75 4.46
CA PHE A 72 16.33 3.87 5.63
C PHE A 72 16.98 4.47 6.85
N ILE A 73 18.16 5.09 6.68
CA ILE A 73 18.88 5.73 7.79
C ILE A 73 18.01 6.82 8.42
N MET A 74 17.28 7.59 7.60
CA MET A 74 16.33 8.59 8.07
C MET A 74 15.10 7.94 8.74
N GLY A 75 14.56 6.90 8.14
CA GLY A 75 13.33 6.22 8.58
C GLY A 75 13.51 5.39 9.85
N PHE A 76 14.68 4.80 10.07
CA PHE A 76 14.94 3.88 11.19
C PHE A 76 14.74 4.51 12.58
N LYS A 77 14.93 5.83 12.69
CA LYS A 77 14.70 6.58 13.94
C LYS A 77 13.24 6.94 14.19
N ILE A 78 12.41 6.92 13.15
CA ILE A 78 11.05 7.46 13.16
C ILE A 78 10.01 6.34 13.05
N MET A 79 10.38 5.24 12.41
CA MET A 79 9.47 4.13 12.09
C MET A 79 9.62 2.96 13.05
N ASN A 80 8.58 2.09 13.09
CA ASN A 80 8.62 0.86 13.86
C ASN A 80 9.69 -0.09 13.29
N LYS A 81 10.42 -0.78 14.17
CA LYS A 81 11.47 -1.75 13.81
C LYS A 81 10.96 -2.87 12.90
N GLU A 82 9.74 -3.37 13.16
CA GLU A 82 9.13 -4.43 12.35
C GLU A 82 8.90 -3.98 10.91
N PHE A 83 8.35 -2.79 10.72
CA PHE A 83 8.17 -2.17 9.40
C PHE A 83 9.50 -2.03 8.67
N CYS A 84 10.54 -1.54 9.36
CA CYS A 84 11.88 -1.40 8.77
C CYS A 84 12.46 -2.74 8.31
N ILE A 85 12.38 -3.78 9.16
CA ILE A 85 12.89 -5.12 8.82
C ILE A 85 12.15 -5.68 7.61
N LYS A 86 10.82 -5.63 7.59
CA LYS A 86 10.00 -6.10 6.47
C LYS A 86 10.33 -5.36 5.18
N THR A 87 10.51 -4.04 5.24
CA THR A 87 10.86 -3.25 4.07
C THR A 87 12.26 -3.57 3.54
N VAL A 88 13.24 -3.84 4.41
CA VAL A 88 14.57 -4.34 3.98
C VAL A 88 14.44 -5.68 3.28
N ILE A 89 13.67 -6.62 3.84
CA ILE A 89 13.43 -7.92 3.21
C ILE A 89 12.80 -7.75 1.83
N SER A 90 11.76 -6.88 1.71
CA SER A 90 11.14 -6.57 0.43
C SER A 90 12.14 -6.06 -0.60
N LEU A 91 12.97 -5.08 -0.23
CA LEU A 91 14.00 -4.52 -1.11
C LEU A 91 15.05 -5.55 -1.53
N VAL A 92 15.49 -6.40 -0.61
CA VAL A 92 16.43 -7.50 -0.91
C VAL A 92 15.81 -8.48 -1.90
N VAL A 93 14.55 -8.90 -1.68
CA VAL A 93 13.83 -9.80 -2.60
C VAL A 93 13.68 -9.16 -3.98
N GLN A 94 13.28 -7.88 -4.07
CA GLN A 94 13.19 -7.15 -5.33
C GLN A 94 14.55 -7.11 -6.05
N THR A 95 15.61 -6.76 -5.32
CA THR A 95 16.96 -6.66 -5.89
C THR A 95 17.43 -8.00 -6.44
N ILE A 96 17.28 -9.08 -5.67
CA ILE A 96 17.65 -10.42 -6.10
C ILE A 96 16.84 -10.83 -7.33
N THR A 97 15.52 -10.67 -7.29
CA THR A 97 14.65 -11.07 -8.40
C THR A 97 14.99 -10.32 -9.68
N LEU A 98 15.16 -8.98 -9.62
CA LEU A 98 15.53 -8.21 -10.81
C LEU A 98 16.94 -8.48 -11.32
N SER A 99 17.89 -8.78 -10.43
CA SER A 99 19.29 -9.03 -10.82
C SER A 99 19.52 -10.42 -11.43
N ILE A 100 18.72 -11.42 -11.03
CA ILE A 100 18.81 -12.78 -11.60
C ILE A 100 18.20 -12.84 -13.01
N LEU A 101 17.17 -12.03 -13.26
CA LEU A 101 16.47 -12.01 -14.53
C LEU A 101 17.30 -11.22 -15.58
N PRO A 102 17.66 -11.83 -16.72
CA PRO A 102 18.36 -11.13 -17.79
C PRO A 102 17.49 -10.02 -18.36
N LYS A 103 18.12 -8.96 -18.86
CA LYS A 103 17.34 -7.86 -19.47
C LYS A 103 16.53 -8.39 -20.64
N GLN A 104 15.21 -8.24 -20.55
CA GLN A 104 14.28 -8.73 -21.57
C GLN A 104 14.32 -7.84 -22.81
N SER A 105 14.43 -8.46 -23.97
CA SER A 105 14.47 -7.78 -25.26
C SER A 105 13.16 -7.86 -26.07
N PHE A 106 12.19 -8.64 -25.59
CA PHE A 106 10.89 -8.78 -26.26
C PHE A 106 9.76 -8.17 -25.44
N VAL A 107 8.76 -7.67 -26.11
CA VAL A 107 7.54 -7.12 -25.55
C VAL A 107 6.47 -8.22 -25.55
N ILE A 108 5.76 -8.41 -24.43
CA ILE A 108 4.76 -9.48 -24.30
C ILE A 108 3.56 -9.22 -25.20
N MET A 109 3.09 -7.98 -25.25
CA MET A 109 1.94 -7.58 -26.05
C MET A 109 2.38 -6.49 -27.04
N PRO A 110 1.90 -6.55 -28.30
CA PRO A 110 2.26 -5.52 -29.30
C PRO A 110 1.72 -4.13 -28.93
N ASP A 111 0.63 -4.08 -28.19
CA ASP A 111 0.01 -2.83 -27.75
C ASP A 111 0.58 -2.33 -26.42
N MET A 112 1.07 -1.09 -26.42
CA MET A 112 1.69 -0.47 -25.25
C MET A 112 0.71 -0.23 -24.10
N LEU A 113 -0.57 0.10 -24.40
CA LEU A 113 -1.60 0.32 -23.40
C LEU A 113 -1.90 -0.97 -22.63
N SER A 114 -1.99 -2.11 -23.32
CA SER A 114 -2.21 -3.40 -22.69
C SER A 114 -1.06 -3.76 -21.76
N ASN A 115 0.21 -3.59 -22.20
CA ASN A 115 1.37 -3.80 -21.32
C ASN A 115 1.33 -2.87 -20.09
N CYS A 116 0.94 -1.61 -20.29
CA CYS A 116 0.79 -0.64 -19.21
C CYS A 116 -0.24 -1.11 -18.18
N ILE A 117 -1.44 -1.55 -18.62
CA ILE A 117 -2.52 -1.98 -17.73
C ILE A 117 -2.13 -3.26 -16.97
N PHE A 118 -1.66 -4.31 -17.67
CA PHE A 118 -1.30 -5.56 -17.01
C PHE A 118 -0.07 -5.41 -16.11
N GLY A 119 0.90 -4.59 -16.50
CA GLY A 119 2.03 -4.22 -15.65
C GLY A 119 1.59 -3.50 -14.38
N ALA A 120 0.68 -2.51 -14.52
CA ALA A 120 0.15 -1.77 -13.38
C ALA A 120 -0.68 -2.66 -12.44
N LEU A 121 -1.49 -3.58 -12.97
CA LEU A 121 -2.21 -4.57 -12.18
C LEU A 121 -1.26 -5.45 -11.38
N MET A 122 -0.26 -6.04 -12.03
CA MET A 122 0.69 -6.95 -11.38
C MET A 122 1.53 -6.23 -10.33
N CYS A 123 2.06 -5.05 -10.66
CA CYS A 123 2.84 -4.23 -9.73
C CYS A 123 1.98 -3.70 -8.59
N GLY A 124 0.74 -3.25 -8.87
CA GLY A 124 -0.19 -2.75 -7.86
C GLY A 124 -0.60 -3.82 -6.84
N ILE A 125 -0.84 -5.06 -7.31
CA ILE A 125 -1.06 -6.22 -6.42
C ILE A 125 0.18 -6.44 -5.54
N GLY A 126 1.38 -6.41 -6.14
CA GLY A 126 2.64 -6.59 -5.43
C GLY A 126 2.86 -5.55 -4.33
N VAL A 127 2.67 -4.27 -4.65
CA VAL A 127 2.77 -3.15 -3.69
C VAL A 127 1.71 -3.28 -2.60
N GLY A 128 0.45 -3.57 -2.98
CA GLY A 128 -0.67 -3.73 -2.05
C GLY A 128 -0.43 -4.83 -1.02
N LEU A 129 0.07 -6.01 -1.44
CA LEU A 129 0.43 -7.11 -0.55
C LEU A 129 1.57 -6.74 0.40
N ALA A 130 2.59 -6.04 -0.10
CA ALA A 130 3.70 -5.58 0.74
C ALA A 130 3.22 -4.61 1.82
N LEU A 131 2.34 -3.67 1.48
CA LEU A 131 1.72 -2.75 2.42
C LEU A 131 0.80 -3.48 3.40
N GLN A 132 -0.01 -4.44 2.94
CA GLN A 132 -0.90 -5.25 3.78
C GLN A 132 -0.12 -6.06 4.82
N SER A 133 1.08 -6.50 4.49
CA SER A 133 1.96 -7.20 5.43
C SER A 133 2.59 -6.30 6.50
N SER A 134 2.26 -5.01 6.57
CA SER A 134 2.90 -3.99 7.41
C SER A 134 4.38 -3.75 7.07
N GLY A 135 4.73 -3.88 5.78
CA GLY A 135 5.98 -3.47 5.17
C GLY A 135 5.72 -2.47 4.04
N CYS A 136 6.71 -2.18 3.23
CA CYS A 136 6.53 -1.47 1.96
C CYS A 136 7.58 -1.92 0.94
N CYS A 137 7.41 -1.49 -0.30
CA CYS A 137 8.37 -1.77 -1.37
C CYS A 137 9.54 -0.78 -1.42
N GLY A 138 9.69 0.05 -0.39
CA GLY A 138 10.73 1.06 -0.28
C GLY A 138 10.39 2.37 -1.00
N GLY A 139 11.40 3.21 -1.17
CA GLY A 139 11.29 4.42 -1.98
C GLY A 139 10.54 5.56 -1.30
N MET A 140 9.66 6.19 -2.07
CA MET A 140 8.97 7.41 -1.65
C MET A 140 8.01 7.19 -0.47
N ASP A 141 7.56 5.95 -0.24
CA ASP A 141 6.70 5.63 0.90
C ASP A 141 7.43 5.84 2.22
N ILE A 142 8.71 5.44 2.30
CA ILE A 142 9.56 5.71 3.48
C ILE A 142 9.73 7.22 3.67
N ALA A 143 10.09 7.93 2.61
CA ALA A 143 10.28 9.39 2.66
C ALA A 143 8.98 10.10 3.06
N GLY A 144 7.86 9.68 2.50
CA GLY A 144 6.54 10.23 2.78
C GLY A 144 6.11 10.03 4.24
N VAL A 145 6.28 8.82 4.78
CA VAL A 145 5.98 8.53 6.19
C VAL A 145 6.89 9.33 7.13
N CYS A 146 8.19 9.45 6.81
CA CYS A 146 9.11 10.28 7.59
C CYS A 146 8.69 11.74 7.61
N LEU A 147 8.33 12.31 6.46
CA LEU A 147 7.92 13.70 6.34
C LEU A 147 6.56 13.97 7.00
N SER A 148 5.61 13.07 6.88
CA SER A 148 4.30 13.22 7.53
C SER A 148 4.39 13.23 9.06
N LYS A 149 5.35 12.49 9.63
CA LYS A 149 5.61 12.49 11.09
C LYS A 149 6.40 13.72 11.57
N THR A 150 7.20 14.35 10.70
CA THR A 150 8.07 15.47 11.08
C THR A 150 7.46 16.83 10.75
N LYS A 151 6.55 16.91 9.77
CA LYS A 151 5.95 18.19 9.35
C LYS A 151 4.41 18.06 9.32
N PRO A 152 3.68 18.73 10.25
CA PRO A 152 2.21 18.77 10.23
C PRO A 152 1.68 19.30 8.89
N GLY A 153 0.64 18.64 8.35
CA GLY A 153 0.01 19.03 7.08
C GLY A 153 0.74 18.55 5.80
N PHE A 154 1.83 17.82 5.94
CA PHE A 154 2.50 17.18 4.81
C PHE A 154 1.95 15.77 4.59
N SER A 155 1.55 15.44 3.36
CA SER A 155 1.04 14.11 3.02
C SER A 155 1.99 13.37 2.08
N VAL A 156 2.05 12.03 2.24
CA VAL A 156 2.78 11.11 1.36
C VAL A 156 2.38 11.33 -0.10
N GLY A 157 1.07 11.48 -0.35
CA GLY A 157 0.55 11.70 -1.69
C GLY A 157 1.04 12.98 -2.35
N LYS A 158 1.15 14.09 -1.60
CA LYS A 158 1.70 15.35 -2.14
C LYS A 158 3.15 15.19 -2.57
N LEU A 159 3.97 14.50 -1.76
CA LEU A 159 5.37 14.24 -2.11
C LEU A 159 5.46 13.39 -3.38
N SER A 160 4.69 12.31 -3.45
CA SER A 160 4.67 11.41 -4.60
C SER A 160 4.23 12.13 -5.88
N ILE A 161 3.22 12.99 -5.83
CA ILE A 161 2.77 13.78 -6.98
C ILE A 161 3.89 14.71 -7.46
N ILE A 162 4.54 15.46 -6.56
CA ILE A 162 5.60 16.41 -6.94
C ILE A 162 6.75 15.65 -7.61
N ILE A 163 7.24 14.58 -6.99
CA ILE A 163 8.39 13.83 -7.51
C ILE A 163 8.04 13.13 -8.83
N ASN A 164 6.88 12.50 -8.92
CA ASN A 164 6.46 11.85 -10.16
C ASN A 164 6.24 12.87 -11.29
N SER A 165 5.71 14.05 -11.00
CA SER A 165 5.58 15.13 -12.00
C SER A 165 6.94 15.56 -12.57
N ILE A 166 7.95 15.70 -11.72
CA ILE A 166 9.32 16.01 -12.16
C ILE A 166 9.88 14.86 -12.98
N LEU A 167 9.75 13.60 -12.50
CA LEU A 167 10.26 12.43 -13.20
C LEU A 167 9.62 12.25 -14.58
N PHE A 168 8.31 12.35 -14.68
CA PHE A 168 7.62 12.20 -15.97
C PHE A 168 7.92 13.34 -16.93
N THR A 169 8.14 14.55 -16.41
CA THR A 169 8.62 15.66 -17.24
C THR A 169 10.02 15.34 -17.79
N ILE A 170 10.93 14.85 -16.97
CA ILE A 170 12.27 14.42 -17.40
C ILE A 170 12.17 13.28 -18.43
N CYS A 171 11.31 12.29 -18.19
CA CYS A 171 11.08 11.19 -19.14
C CYS A 171 10.57 11.68 -20.49
N ALA A 172 9.66 12.68 -20.54
CA ALA A 172 9.17 13.25 -21.78
C ALA A 172 10.27 13.92 -22.64
N PHE A 173 11.29 14.48 -21.99
CA PHE A 173 12.44 15.07 -22.67
C PHE A 173 13.53 14.05 -23.07
N ILE A 174 13.71 13.00 -22.25
CA ILE A 174 14.78 11.98 -22.49
C ILE A 174 14.34 10.92 -23.49
N PHE A 175 13.11 10.47 -23.39
CA PHE A 175 12.54 9.40 -24.22
C PHE A 175 11.58 10.02 -25.25
N ASP A 176 10.30 10.11 -24.90
CA ASP A 176 9.24 10.72 -25.70
C ASP A 176 8.02 11.02 -24.83
N LEU A 177 7.16 11.89 -25.35
CA LEU A 177 5.93 12.30 -24.68
C LEU A 177 4.94 11.14 -24.48
N GLN A 178 4.86 10.23 -25.46
CA GLN A 178 3.95 9.08 -25.41
C GLN A 178 4.31 8.15 -24.25
N THR A 179 5.56 7.79 -24.11
CA THR A 179 6.07 6.95 -23.01
C THR A 179 5.83 7.60 -21.65
N SER A 180 6.00 8.92 -21.55
CA SER A 180 5.71 9.66 -20.31
C SER A 180 4.22 9.62 -19.96
N LEU A 181 3.31 9.80 -20.92
CA LEU A 181 1.87 9.70 -20.69
C LEU A 181 1.44 8.29 -20.26
N TYR A 182 1.98 7.23 -20.86
CA TYR A 182 1.73 5.87 -20.42
C TYR A 182 2.28 5.60 -19.01
N SER A 183 3.39 6.22 -18.64
CA SER A 183 3.93 6.13 -17.28
C SER A 183 2.98 6.76 -16.24
N ILE A 184 2.32 7.87 -16.58
CA ILE A 184 1.29 8.49 -15.73
C ILE A 184 0.09 7.56 -15.56
N ILE A 185 -0.41 6.97 -16.66
CA ILE A 185 -1.53 6.00 -16.63
C ILE A 185 -1.15 4.78 -15.79
N PHE A 186 0.05 4.25 -16.00
CA PHE A 186 0.59 3.12 -15.24
C PHE A 186 0.57 3.39 -13.74
N VAL A 187 1.12 4.51 -13.31
CA VAL A 187 1.21 4.86 -11.89
C VAL A 187 -0.17 5.11 -11.29
N ALA A 188 -1.09 5.73 -12.02
CA ALA A 188 -2.46 5.94 -11.57
C ALA A 188 -3.19 4.61 -11.33
N ILE A 189 -3.10 3.65 -12.26
CA ILE A 189 -3.70 2.33 -12.11
C ILE A 189 -3.02 1.55 -10.99
N LEU A 190 -1.69 1.59 -10.91
CA LEU A 190 -0.91 0.92 -9.86
C LEU A 190 -1.37 1.34 -8.47
N TYR A 191 -1.43 2.64 -8.19
CA TYR A 191 -1.88 3.13 -6.89
C TYR A 191 -3.35 2.80 -6.63
N PHE A 192 -4.22 2.90 -7.62
CA PHE A 192 -5.62 2.51 -7.47
C PHE A 192 -5.78 1.04 -7.06
N ILE A 193 -5.01 0.12 -7.65
CA ILE A 193 -5.02 -1.31 -7.30
C ILE A 193 -4.40 -1.54 -5.93
N SER A 194 -3.25 -0.91 -5.66
CA SER A 194 -2.56 -1.02 -4.37
C SER A 194 -3.45 -0.59 -3.21
N ASP A 195 -4.17 0.53 -3.34
CA ASP A 195 -5.09 1.02 -2.32
C ASP A 195 -6.28 0.07 -2.10
N ARG A 196 -6.73 -0.63 -3.14
CA ARG A 196 -7.79 -1.63 -3.01
C ARG A 196 -7.37 -2.88 -2.25
N ILE A 197 -6.10 -3.23 -2.29
CA ILE A 197 -5.53 -4.41 -1.59
C ILE A 197 -5.10 -4.03 -0.18
N HIS A 198 -4.57 -2.83 -0.01
CA HIS A 198 -4.07 -2.33 1.27
C HIS A 198 -5.21 -1.81 2.16
N TYR A 199 -5.88 -2.73 2.85
CA TYR A 199 -7.02 -2.40 3.74
C TYR A 199 -6.66 -1.82 5.11
N GLN A 200 -5.38 -1.70 5.47
CA GLN A 200 -4.96 -1.46 6.87
C GLN A 200 -5.25 -0.05 7.41
N ASN A 201 -5.47 0.94 6.56
CA ASN A 201 -5.67 2.33 6.98
C ASN A 201 -7.10 2.87 6.82
N ILE A 202 -8.07 2.02 6.43
CA ILE A 202 -9.45 2.46 6.32
C ILE A 202 -10.10 2.34 7.68
N ASN A 203 -10.31 3.50 8.32
CA ASN A 203 -11.09 3.59 9.54
C ASN A 203 -12.57 3.51 9.18
N MET A 204 -13.30 2.74 9.97
CA MET A 204 -14.73 2.55 9.80
C MET A 204 -15.42 2.84 11.12
N THR A 205 -16.62 3.36 11.04
CA THR A 205 -17.49 3.48 12.21
C THR A 205 -18.64 2.50 12.10
N VAL A 206 -18.96 1.88 13.23
CA VAL A 206 -20.04 0.92 13.34
C VAL A 206 -21.04 1.46 14.35
N LEU A 207 -22.29 1.59 13.92
CA LEU A 207 -23.44 1.83 14.79
C LEU A 207 -24.25 0.55 14.89
N ILE A 208 -24.53 0.11 16.13
CA ILE A 208 -25.27 -1.10 16.42
C ILE A 208 -26.52 -0.72 17.22
N PHE A 209 -27.66 -1.18 16.77
CA PHE A 209 -28.94 -1.04 17.44
C PHE A 209 -29.37 -2.41 17.94
N THR A 210 -29.44 -2.60 19.27
CA THR A 210 -29.72 -3.90 19.88
C THR A 210 -30.54 -3.76 21.16
N LYS A 211 -31.26 -4.81 21.53
CA LYS A 211 -31.93 -4.94 22.81
C LYS A 211 -31.08 -5.61 23.89
N LYS A 212 -29.85 -6.05 23.54
CA LYS A 212 -28.96 -6.80 24.42
C LYS A 212 -27.97 -5.86 25.11
N GLU A 213 -28.17 -5.63 26.39
CA GLU A 213 -27.31 -4.74 27.21
C GLU A 213 -25.85 -5.18 27.27
N ASN A 214 -25.60 -6.48 27.33
CA ASN A 214 -24.26 -7.04 27.46
C ASN A 214 -23.40 -6.90 26.19
N MET A 215 -23.99 -6.48 25.04
CA MET A 215 -23.29 -6.32 23.77
C MET A 215 -22.03 -5.45 23.90
N LYS A 216 -22.13 -4.32 24.62
CA LYS A 216 -21.01 -3.39 24.86
C LYS A 216 -19.80 -4.08 25.51
N ASN A 217 -20.03 -4.89 26.53
CA ASN A 217 -18.96 -5.56 27.29
C ASN A 217 -18.27 -6.63 26.43
N VAL A 218 -19.04 -7.44 25.72
CA VAL A 218 -18.49 -8.50 24.88
C VAL A 218 -17.69 -7.93 23.71
N ILE A 219 -18.16 -6.81 23.11
CA ILE A 219 -17.40 -6.13 22.04
C ILE A 219 -16.06 -5.63 22.60
N MET A 220 -16.06 -4.91 23.72
CA MET A 220 -14.83 -4.41 24.35
C MET A 220 -13.86 -5.54 24.70
N GLU A 221 -14.36 -6.62 25.29
CA GLU A 221 -13.54 -7.75 25.72
C GLU A 221 -12.91 -8.52 24.54
N ARG A 222 -13.69 -8.80 23.49
CA ARG A 222 -13.23 -9.61 22.34
C ARG A 222 -12.45 -8.84 21.30
N THR A 223 -12.73 -7.52 21.16
CA THR A 223 -12.06 -6.68 20.15
C THR A 223 -11.01 -5.75 20.73
N GLY A 224 -11.09 -5.47 22.05
CA GLY A 224 -10.26 -4.47 22.71
C GLY A 224 -10.53 -3.04 22.20
N ARG A 225 -11.66 -2.82 21.51
CA ARG A 225 -12.06 -1.49 21.01
C ARG A 225 -12.97 -0.79 22.00
N GLY A 226 -12.80 0.52 22.12
CA GLY A 226 -13.70 1.36 22.92
C GLY A 226 -15.10 1.39 22.30
N VAL A 227 -16.12 1.34 23.16
CA VAL A 227 -17.52 1.43 22.76
C VAL A 227 -18.18 2.59 23.50
N THR A 228 -18.75 3.52 22.77
CA THR A 228 -19.65 4.54 23.34
C THR A 228 -21.08 4.09 23.10
N TYR A 229 -21.95 4.20 24.13
CA TYR A 229 -23.34 3.79 23.98
C TYR A 229 -24.31 4.79 24.64
N TRP A 230 -25.53 4.77 24.16
CA TRP A 230 -26.65 5.50 24.73
C TRP A 230 -27.95 4.74 24.57
N MET A 231 -28.97 5.11 25.36
CA MET A 231 -30.30 4.56 25.23
C MET A 231 -31.09 5.34 24.19
N GLY A 232 -31.77 4.60 23.33
CA GLY A 232 -32.67 5.16 22.33
C GLY A 232 -34.02 4.41 22.35
N LYS A 233 -35.03 4.96 21.68
CA LYS A 233 -36.35 4.37 21.58
C LYS A 233 -36.74 4.24 20.12
N GLY A 234 -37.18 3.06 19.71
CA GLY A 234 -37.68 2.82 18.35
C GLY A 234 -39.01 3.57 18.13
N ALA A 235 -39.05 4.51 17.19
CA ALA A 235 -40.23 5.35 16.98
C ALA A 235 -41.47 4.55 16.58
N TYR A 236 -41.34 3.47 15.85
CA TYR A 236 -42.44 2.59 15.43
C TYR A 236 -42.86 1.60 16.53
N THR A 237 -41.87 0.98 17.19
CA THR A 237 -42.12 -0.09 18.17
C THR A 237 -42.33 0.40 19.59
N ASP A 238 -42.00 1.67 19.84
CA ASP A 238 -42.00 2.31 21.16
C ASP A 238 -41.20 1.54 22.23
N THR A 239 -40.20 0.74 21.78
CA THR A 239 -39.36 -0.07 22.65
C THR A 239 -37.99 0.54 22.83
N GLU A 240 -37.44 0.45 24.06
CA GLU A 240 -36.08 0.85 24.36
C GLU A 240 -35.06 -0.06 23.71
N GLN A 241 -33.94 0.54 23.27
CA GLN A 241 -32.82 -0.15 22.69
C GLN A 241 -31.50 0.54 22.99
N TYR A 242 -30.44 -0.23 23.00
CA TYR A 242 -29.08 0.28 23.14
C TYR A 242 -28.53 0.63 21.77
N ILE A 243 -27.97 1.82 21.64
CA ILE A 243 -27.27 2.26 20.43
C ILE A 243 -25.79 2.33 20.79
N LEU A 244 -24.96 1.52 20.10
CA LEU A 244 -23.54 1.45 20.35
C LEU A 244 -22.77 2.03 19.16
N PHE A 245 -21.79 2.86 19.45
CA PHE A 245 -20.86 3.42 18.49
C PHE A 245 -19.46 2.85 18.74
N CYS A 246 -18.81 2.33 17.70
CA CYS A 246 -17.47 1.82 17.78
C CYS A 246 -16.68 2.20 16.53
N ALA A 247 -15.44 2.67 16.71
CA ALA A 247 -14.49 2.88 15.64
C ALA A 247 -13.60 1.66 15.51
N VAL A 248 -13.48 1.12 14.29
CA VAL A 248 -12.73 -0.11 13.97
C VAL A 248 -11.97 0.05 12.66
N ASN A 249 -11.00 -0.81 12.41
CA ASN A 249 -10.37 -0.88 11.09
C ASN A 249 -11.16 -1.81 10.14
N LYS A 250 -11.06 -1.57 8.85
CA LYS A 250 -11.80 -2.35 7.82
C LYS A 250 -11.56 -3.86 7.93
N TYR A 251 -10.36 -4.29 8.25
CA TYR A 251 -10.04 -5.72 8.41
C TYR A 251 -10.72 -6.36 9.62
N GLU A 252 -11.06 -5.59 10.66
CA GLU A 252 -11.74 -6.09 11.87
C GLU A 252 -13.24 -6.30 11.65
N ILE A 253 -13.84 -5.66 10.63
CA ILE A 253 -15.29 -5.66 10.38
C ILE A 253 -15.87 -7.06 10.27
N ARG A 254 -15.17 -7.98 9.60
CA ARG A 254 -15.66 -9.36 9.43
C ARG A 254 -15.82 -10.07 10.78
N ASN A 255 -14.81 -9.96 11.63
CA ASN A 255 -14.83 -10.53 12.98
C ASN A 255 -15.84 -9.81 13.86
N PHE A 256 -15.90 -8.49 13.75
CA PHE A 256 -16.85 -7.65 14.48
C PHE A 256 -18.31 -8.03 14.17
N LYS A 257 -18.67 -8.16 12.90
CA LYS A 257 -20.01 -8.64 12.48
C LYS A 257 -20.34 -10.02 13.05
N LYS A 258 -19.36 -10.92 13.07
CA LYS A 258 -19.53 -12.28 13.63
C LYS A 258 -19.85 -12.19 15.13
N ILE A 259 -19.10 -11.40 15.89
CA ILE A 259 -19.35 -11.22 17.34
C ILE A 259 -20.76 -10.64 17.58
N VAL A 260 -21.15 -9.59 16.86
CA VAL A 260 -22.47 -8.98 16.99
C VAL A 260 -23.57 -9.99 16.70
N ASN A 261 -23.44 -10.75 15.61
CA ASN A 261 -24.46 -11.74 15.21
C ASN A 261 -24.57 -12.93 16.18
N GLU A 262 -23.47 -13.32 16.85
CA GLU A 262 -23.48 -14.36 17.89
C GLU A 262 -24.28 -13.92 19.13
N ILE A 263 -24.27 -12.61 19.47
CA ILE A 263 -24.94 -12.09 20.66
C ILE A 263 -26.40 -11.75 20.36
N ASP A 264 -26.64 -11.09 19.24
CA ASP A 264 -27.97 -10.68 18.80
C ASP A 264 -28.10 -10.79 17.28
N PRO A 265 -28.62 -11.92 16.76
CA PRO A 265 -28.83 -12.11 15.31
C PRO A 265 -29.83 -11.10 14.71
N LYS A 266 -30.60 -10.37 15.54
CA LYS A 266 -31.58 -9.35 15.13
C LYS A 266 -31.05 -7.93 15.27
N ALA A 267 -29.81 -7.76 15.71
CA ALA A 267 -29.20 -6.43 15.82
C ALA A 267 -29.15 -5.76 14.44
N PHE A 268 -29.53 -4.49 14.40
CA PHE A 268 -29.37 -3.66 13.21
C PHE A 268 -28.00 -2.99 13.26
N VAL A 269 -27.20 -3.17 12.21
CA VAL A 269 -25.82 -2.68 12.15
C VAL A 269 -25.63 -1.81 10.91
N THR A 270 -25.23 -0.57 11.12
CA THR A 270 -24.76 0.32 10.03
C THR A 270 -23.27 0.49 10.11
N ILE A 271 -22.62 0.49 8.94
CA ILE A 271 -21.19 0.62 8.82
C ILE A 271 -20.92 1.74 7.82
N SER A 272 -20.12 2.72 8.24
CA SER A 272 -19.69 3.82 7.39
C SER A 272 -18.20 3.73 7.15
N GLU A 273 -17.80 3.81 5.88
CA GLU A 273 -16.40 3.88 5.44
C GLU A 273 -15.91 5.34 5.44
N ASP A 274 -14.60 5.52 5.34
CA ASP A 274 -13.93 6.81 5.15
C ASP A 274 -14.24 7.87 6.23
N GLN A 275 -14.33 7.42 7.48
CA GLN A 275 -14.45 8.34 8.61
C GLN A 275 -13.06 8.85 9.01
N GLU A 276 -12.87 10.16 8.98
CA GLU A 276 -11.71 10.79 9.58
C GLU A 276 -11.84 10.70 11.10
N ILE A 277 -10.96 9.93 11.75
CA ILE A 277 -10.94 9.76 13.19
C ILE A 277 -9.67 10.41 13.71
N ASP A 278 -9.83 11.47 14.50
CA ASP A 278 -8.77 12.18 15.19
C ASP A 278 -8.89 12.00 16.71
N GLY A 279 -7.76 11.99 17.41
CA GLY A 279 -7.72 11.83 18.87
C GLY A 279 -7.47 10.41 19.35
N GLY A 280 -8.16 9.97 20.40
CA GLY A 280 -7.89 8.76 21.17
C GLY A 280 -8.07 7.40 20.48
N PHE A 281 -7.99 7.33 19.14
CA PHE A 281 -8.09 6.08 18.39
C PHE A 281 -6.72 5.44 18.20
N GLU A 282 -6.51 4.25 18.76
CA GLU A 282 -5.29 3.48 18.59
C GLU A 282 -5.31 2.74 17.23
N LYS A 283 -4.46 3.19 16.31
CA LYS A 283 -4.21 2.48 15.04
C LYS A 283 -3.43 1.21 15.36
N ARG A 284 -4.09 0.06 15.32
CA ARG A 284 -3.45 -1.25 15.42
C ARG A 284 -2.99 -1.67 14.03
N LEU A 285 -1.69 -1.59 13.80
CA LEU A 285 -1.01 -2.03 12.57
C LEU A 285 -0.55 -3.48 12.73
#